data_dcf40c31edf15c09a47e37cc956cb407
#
_entry.id   dcf40c31edf15c09a47e37cc956cb407
#
_cell.length_a   1.000
_cell.length_b   1.000
_cell.length_c   1.000
_cell.angle_alpha   90.00
_cell.angle_beta   90.00
_cell.angle_gamma   90.00
#
_symmetry.space_group_name_H-M   'P 1'
#
loop_
_entity.id
_entity.type
_entity.pdbx_description
1 polymer ?
#
loop_
_entity_poly.entity_id
_entity_poly.type
_entity_poly.pdbx_seq_one_letter_code
_entity_poly.pdbx_strand_id
1 'polypeptide(L)'
;MNLVNNIKMEKEKELKGAFVERDLSWMYFNHRILQEAEKKEVPILERMSFLGIYSNNLDEFFRVRMASLNRLALSKDKNIKADRERAKKTIKDINHLNACYNKEFEKAVDDITEELESKGIRLLHETELNEEQQLFIRRLYLEKLNGSTNPIWLSQVKEIGATGDDGIFLAIKRMEWHEDKKKPKVDYALIAMPDKELGRFVRLPKSDGMENIMYLDDVIRYCLPMIFIGEGKATYEAYSFKFTKDAEMEMDNDLNSGVMQKVAKGVKSRKSGEPIRVIYDDSMPKELLKRIMSRLNIDTLDTIVSGGRYQNHKDLMA
;
A
#
# COMPACT_ATOMS: atom_id res chain seq x y z
N MET A 1 41.68 -34.23 -19.21
CA MET A 1 40.87 -33.61 -18.09
C MET A 1 40.39 -32.22 -18.39
N ASN A 2 41.03 -31.43 -19.26
CA ASN A 2 40.66 -30.05 -19.54
C ASN A 2 39.46 -29.84 -20.51
N LEU A 3 39.22 -30.75 -21.46
CA LEU A 3 38.16 -30.57 -22.49
C LEU A 3 36.75 -30.74 -21.91
N VAL A 4 36.56 -31.72 -21.01
CA VAL A 4 35.27 -31.99 -20.37
C VAL A 4 34.86 -30.84 -19.43
N ASN A 5 35.87 -30.25 -18.73
CA ASN A 5 35.61 -29.09 -17.87
C ASN A 5 35.30 -27.82 -18.65
N ASN A 6 35.93 -27.61 -19.82
CA ASN A 6 35.62 -26.48 -20.71
C ASN A 6 34.18 -26.57 -21.30
N ILE A 7 33.80 -27.74 -21.80
CA ILE A 7 32.42 -27.97 -22.33
C ILE A 7 31.37 -27.80 -21.23
N LYS A 8 31.70 -28.24 -20.00
CA LYS A 8 30.79 -28.03 -18.85
C LYS A 8 30.66 -26.55 -18.48
N MET A 9 31.74 -25.78 -18.51
CA MET A 9 31.74 -24.36 -18.27
C MET A 9 31.06 -23.56 -19.37
N GLU A 10 31.19 -23.94 -20.64
CA GLU A 10 30.48 -23.31 -21.76
C GLU A 10 28.99 -23.59 -21.69
N LYS A 11 28.56 -24.85 -21.46
CA LYS A 11 27.14 -25.18 -21.23
C LYS A 11 26.56 -24.48 -20.01
N GLU A 12 27.29 -24.31 -18.92
CA GLU A 12 26.86 -23.53 -17.74
C GLU A 12 26.75 -22.03 -18.06
N LYS A 13 27.58 -21.49 -18.94
CA LYS A 13 27.46 -20.10 -19.43
C LYS A 13 26.25 -19.90 -20.36
N GLU A 14 26.01 -20.83 -21.28
CA GLU A 14 24.82 -20.82 -22.16
C GLU A 14 23.54 -20.98 -21.35
N LEU A 15 23.52 -21.89 -20.38
CA LEU A 15 22.38 -22.09 -19.49
C LEU A 15 22.11 -20.88 -18.57
N LYS A 16 23.15 -20.16 -18.12
CA LYS A 16 22.98 -18.94 -17.31
C LYS A 16 22.31 -17.79 -18.05
N GLY A 17 22.39 -17.75 -19.38
CA GLY A 17 21.68 -16.79 -20.23
C GLY A 17 20.26 -17.22 -20.60
N ALA A 18 19.92 -18.51 -20.45
CA ALA A 18 18.63 -19.06 -20.85
C ALA A 18 17.57 -19.02 -19.74
N PHE A 19 17.94 -18.81 -18.48
CA PHE A 19 17.02 -18.78 -17.34
C PHE A 19 16.93 -17.39 -16.74
N VAL A 20 15.71 -16.89 -16.61
CA VAL A 20 15.41 -15.70 -15.83
C VAL A 20 15.33 -16.10 -14.36
N GLU A 21 15.85 -15.25 -13.49
CA GLU A 21 15.72 -15.44 -12.04
C GLU A 21 14.24 -15.58 -11.66
N ARG A 22 13.94 -16.50 -10.74
CA ARG A 22 12.56 -16.91 -10.42
C ARG A 22 11.66 -15.74 -10.00
N ASP A 23 12.17 -14.87 -9.14
CA ASP A 23 11.37 -13.78 -8.57
C ASP A 23 11.17 -12.65 -9.60
N LEU A 24 12.12 -12.44 -10.53
CA LEU A 24 11.93 -11.58 -11.70
C LEU A 24 10.94 -12.19 -12.70
N SER A 25 11.02 -13.50 -12.94
CA SER A 25 10.04 -14.22 -13.78
C SER A 25 8.62 -14.08 -13.23
N TRP A 26 8.47 -14.08 -11.91
CA TRP A 26 7.19 -13.84 -11.26
C TRP A 26 6.66 -12.42 -11.52
N MET A 27 7.52 -11.40 -11.48
CA MET A 27 7.14 -10.02 -11.81
C MET A 27 6.61 -9.92 -13.25
N TYR A 28 7.26 -10.57 -14.21
CA TYR A 28 6.78 -10.63 -15.59
C TYR A 28 5.44 -11.38 -15.73
N PHE A 29 5.24 -12.45 -14.94
CA PHE A 29 3.96 -13.15 -14.92
C PHE A 29 2.85 -12.24 -14.39
N ASN A 30 3.06 -11.56 -13.28
CA ASN A 30 2.05 -10.64 -12.72
C ASN A 30 1.77 -9.46 -13.66
N HIS A 31 2.78 -8.96 -14.39
CA HIS A 31 2.60 -7.92 -15.40
C HIS A 31 1.64 -8.32 -16.52
N ARG A 32 1.58 -9.61 -16.90
CA ARG A 32 0.58 -10.09 -17.88
C ARG A 32 -0.85 -9.89 -17.41
N ILE A 33 -1.11 -9.97 -16.13
CA ILE A 33 -2.43 -9.70 -15.55
C ILE A 33 -2.79 -8.21 -15.73
N LEU A 34 -1.82 -7.32 -15.52
CA LEU A 34 -2.01 -5.90 -15.80
C LEU A 34 -2.29 -5.65 -17.28
N GLN A 35 -1.57 -6.31 -18.19
CA GLN A 35 -1.82 -6.22 -19.63
C GLN A 35 -3.23 -6.69 -20.04
N GLU A 36 -3.85 -7.64 -19.32
CA GLU A 36 -5.26 -8.00 -19.56
C GLU A 36 -6.20 -6.86 -19.15
N ALA A 37 -5.89 -6.12 -18.08
CA ALA A 37 -6.66 -4.95 -17.67
C ALA A 37 -6.59 -3.78 -18.67
N GLU A 38 -5.52 -3.68 -19.45
CA GLU A 38 -5.32 -2.64 -20.47
C GLU A 38 -6.06 -2.91 -21.78
N LYS A 39 -6.47 -4.16 -22.05
CA LYS A 39 -7.13 -4.55 -23.29
C LYS A 39 -8.57 -4.05 -23.36
N LYS A 40 -8.89 -3.19 -24.30
CA LYS A 40 -10.23 -2.62 -24.48
C LYS A 40 -11.29 -3.62 -24.94
N GLU A 41 -10.88 -4.77 -25.47
CA GLU A 41 -11.75 -5.88 -25.87
C GLU A 41 -12.30 -6.65 -24.66
N VAL A 42 -11.63 -6.56 -23.51
CA VAL A 42 -12.06 -7.19 -22.26
C VAL A 42 -13.16 -6.33 -21.62
N PRO A 43 -14.26 -6.93 -21.13
CA PRO A 43 -15.32 -6.18 -20.44
C PRO A 43 -14.78 -5.38 -19.25
N ILE A 44 -15.28 -4.16 -19.06
CA ILE A 44 -14.74 -3.21 -18.08
C ILE A 44 -14.70 -3.75 -16.66
N LEU A 45 -15.71 -4.51 -16.22
CA LEU A 45 -15.73 -5.11 -14.88
C LEU A 45 -14.67 -6.21 -14.71
N GLU A 46 -14.39 -6.95 -15.79
CA GLU A 46 -13.29 -7.93 -15.76
C GLU A 46 -11.93 -7.22 -15.73
N ARG A 47 -11.77 -6.11 -16.47
CA ARG A 47 -10.56 -5.27 -16.40
C ARG A 47 -10.32 -4.73 -15.01
N MET A 48 -11.37 -4.26 -14.31
CA MET A 48 -11.30 -3.88 -12.91
C MET A 48 -10.85 -5.04 -12.03
N SER A 49 -11.41 -6.23 -12.25
CA SER A 49 -11.03 -7.44 -11.50
C SER A 49 -9.55 -7.79 -11.75
N PHE A 50 -9.03 -7.65 -12.97
CA PHE A 50 -7.62 -7.87 -13.26
C PHE A 50 -6.71 -6.87 -12.51
N LEU A 51 -7.09 -5.59 -12.39
CA LEU A 51 -6.37 -4.62 -11.56
C LEU A 51 -6.33 -5.07 -10.09
N GLY A 52 -7.46 -5.53 -9.57
CA GLY A 52 -7.55 -6.06 -8.21
C GLY A 52 -6.66 -7.29 -8.00
N ILE A 53 -6.68 -8.25 -8.93
CA ILE A 53 -5.83 -9.45 -8.91
C ILE A 53 -4.35 -9.06 -8.95
N TYR A 54 -3.96 -8.16 -9.86
CA TYR A 54 -2.59 -7.67 -9.96
C TYR A 54 -2.11 -7.06 -8.64
N SER A 55 -2.91 -6.19 -8.04
CA SER A 55 -2.60 -5.53 -6.78
C SER A 55 -2.46 -6.52 -5.62
N ASN A 56 -3.41 -7.45 -5.50
CA ASN A 56 -3.39 -8.48 -4.45
C ASN A 56 -2.19 -9.42 -4.56
N ASN A 57 -1.89 -9.87 -5.76
CA ASN A 57 -0.73 -10.73 -6.03
C ASN A 57 0.58 -10.02 -5.68
N LEU A 58 0.69 -8.73 -6.02
CA LEU A 58 1.87 -7.94 -5.72
C LEU A 58 2.07 -7.78 -4.21
N ASP A 59 1.00 -7.54 -3.45
CA ASP A 59 1.06 -7.47 -1.99
C ASP A 59 1.57 -8.77 -1.37
N GLU A 60 1.06 -9.91 -1.83
CA GLU A 60 1.48 -11.22 -1.33
C GLU A 60 2.94 -11.53 -1.70
N PHE A 61 3.36 -11.16 -2.91
CA PHE A 61 4.76 -11.30 -3.33
C PHE A 61 5.70 -10.52 -2.42
N PHE A 62 5.37 -9.26 -2.10
CA PHE A 62 6.19 -8.45 -1.20
C PHE A 62 6.18 -9.02 0.22
N ARG A 63 5.04 -9.48 0.70
CA ARG A 63 4.87 -10.05 2.05
C ARG A 63 5.71 -11.31 2.27
N VAL A 64 5.87 -12.16 1.25
CA VAL A 64 6.53 -13.46 1.37
C VAL A 64 7.90 -13.45 0.71
N ARG A 65 7.95 -13.13 -0.59
CA ARG A 65 9.17 -13.28 -1.38
C ARG A 65 10.19 -12.18 -1.13
N MET A 66 9.74 -10.92 -1.16
CA MET A 66 10.63 -9.79 -0.86
C MET A 66 11.13 -9.82 0.58
N ALA A 67 10.29 -10.22 1.54
CA ALA A 67 10.71 -10.44 2.92
C ALA A 67 11.86 -11.46 3.01
N SER A 68 11.73 -12.60 2.33
CA SER A 68 12.77 -13.63 2.28
C SER A 68 14.06 -13.12 1.63
N LEU A 69 13.97 -12.39 0.51
CA LEU A 69 15.12 -11.77 -0.15
C LEU A 69 15.80 -10.72 0.73
N ASN A 70 15.05 -9.91 1.45
CA ASN A 70 15.59 -8.91 2.37
C ASN A 70 16.35 -9.57 3.53
N ARG A 71 15.80 -10.61 4.13
CA ARG A 71 16.51 -11.39 5.18
C ARG A 71 17.83 -11.97 4.65
N LEU A 72 17.82 -12.52 3.43
CA LEU A 72 19.04 -13.04 2.79
C LEU A 72 20.07 -11.93 2.52
N ALA A 73 19.60 -10.77 2.02
CA ALA A 73 20.45 -9.61 1.73
C ALA A 73 21.10 -8.99 2.99
N LEU A 74 20.42 -9.08 4.14
CA LEU A 74 20.86 -8.54 5.43
C LEU A 74 21.65 -9.58 6.26
N SER A 75 21.69 -10.84 5.86
CA SER A 75 22.38 -11.90 6.59
C SER A 75 23.87 -11.58 6.80
N LYS A 76 24.37 -11.81 8.02
CA LYS A 76 25.77 -11.62 8.41
C LYS A 76 26.62 -12.87 8.21
N ASP A 77 26.04 -13.99 7.78
CA ASP A 77 26.76 -15.23 7.53
C ASP A 77 27.76 -15.05 6.39
N LYS A 78 29.01 -15.36 6.66
CA LYS A 78 30.12 -15.23 5.70
C LYS A 78 30.07 -16.28 4.59
N ASN A 79 29.45 -17.43 4.86
CA ASN A 79 29.41 -18.58 3.93
C ASN A 79 28.47 -18.30 2.74
N ILE A 80 27.49 -17.40 2.88
CA ILE A 80 26.48 -17.10 1.86
C ILE A 80 26.71 -15.74 1.18
N LYS A 81 27.97 -15.27 1.13
CA LYS A 81 28.29 -13.96 0.53
C LYS A 81 27.79 -13.82 -0.91
N ALA A 82 27.93 -14.87 -1.73
CA ALA A 82 27.48 -14.84 -3.12
C ALA A 82 25.95 -14.75 -3.23
N ASP A 83 25.21 -15.49 -2.37
CA ASP A 83 23.74 -15.46 -2.36
C ASP A 83 23.22 -14.12 -1.86
N ARG A 84 23.88 -13.52 -0.87
CA ARG A 84 23.57 -12.17 -0.39
C ARG A 84 23.71 -11.12 -1.49
N GLU A 85 24.80 -11.12 -2.26
CA GLU A 85 24.98 -10.17 -3.36
C GLU A 85 23.98 -10.40 -4.50
N ARG A 86 23.64 -11.66 -4.78
CA ARG A 86 22.57 -12.01 -5.72
C ARG A 86 21.23 -11.48 -5.23
N ALA A 87 20.86 -11.68 -3.96
CA ALA A 87 19.61 -11.18 -3.39
C ALA A 87 19.52 -9.65 -3.50
N LYS A 88 20.58 -8.90 -3.18
CA LYS A 88 20.61 -7.44 -3.32
C LYS A 88 20.37 -6.99 -4.76
N LYS A 89 20.99 -7.69 -5.73
CA LYS A 89 20.77 -7.39 -7.15
C LYS A 89 19.30 -7.67 -7.54
N THR A 90 18.77 -8.82 -7.17
CA THR A 90 17.38 -9.21 -7.46
C THR A 90 16.39 -8.21 -6.85
N ILE A 91 16.59 -7.78 -5.60
CA ILE A 91 15.78 -6.74 -4.95
C ILE A 91 15.78 -5.44 -5.76
N LYS A 92 16.95 -4.99 -6.20
CA LYS A 92 17.08 -3.77 -7.01
C LYS A 92 16.33 -3.90 -8.34
N ASP A 93 16.47 -5.03 -9.02
CA ASP A 93 15.83 -5.29 -10.31
C ASP A 93 14.29 -5.37 -10.14
N ILE A 94 13.79 -6.04 -9.08
CA ILE A 94 12.37 -6.08 -8.73
C ILE A 94 11.82 -4.68 -8.46
N ASN A 95 12.50 -3.87 -7.65
CA ASN A 95 12.06 -2.52 -7.33
C ASN A 95 12.01 -1.62 -8.57
N HIS A 96 12.95 -1.79 -9.51
CA HIS A 96 12.95 -1.08 -10.78
C HIS A 96 11.74 -1.47 -11.64
N LEU A 97 11.47 -2.78 -11.80
CA LEU A 97 10.29 -3.27 -12.54
C LEU A 97 8.99 -2.79 -11.89
N ASN A 98 8.90 -2.89 -10.56
CA ASN A 98 7.73 -2.44 -9.82
C ASN A 98 7.45 -0.95 -10.04
N ALA A 99 8.48 -0.10 -10.07
CA ALA A 99 8.31 1.32 -10.33
C ALA A 99 7.82 1.60 -11.78
N CYS A 100 8.24 0.80 -12.76
CA CYS A 100 7.75 0.90 -14.15
C CYS A 100 6.28 0.46 -14.23
N TYR A 101 5.97 -0.71 -13.71
CA TYR A 101 4.62 -1.28 -13.77
C TYR A 101 3.60 -0.50 -12.94
N ASN A 102 4.04 0.20 -11.88
CA ASN A 102 3.14 1.06 -11.13
C ASN A 102 2.60 2.22 -11.98
N LYS A 103 3.41 2.79 -12.86
CA LYS A 103 2.95 3.85 -13.78
C LYS A 103 1.94 3.33 -14.81
N GLU A 104 2.15 2.12 -15.32
CA GLU A 104 1.19 1.47 -16.22
C GLU A 104 -0.11 1.16 -15.49
N PHE A 105 -0.01 0.69 -14.25
CA PHE A 105 -1.15 0.40 -13.39
C PHE A 105 -2.00 1.65 -13.12
N GLU A 106 -1.39 2.77 -12.67
CA GLU A 106 -2.11 4.02 -12.43
C GLU A 106 -2.82 4.52 -13.69
N LYS A 107 -2.13 4.45 -14.84
CA LYS A 107 -2.75 4.79 -16.12
C LYS A 107 -3.95 3.90 -16.45
N ALA A 108 -3.85 2.59 -16.21
CA ALA A 108 -4.95 1.66 -16.47
C ALA A 108 -6.15 1.93 -15.54
N VAL A 109 -5.90 2.36 -14.28
CA VAL A 109 -6.94 2.81 -13.35
C VAL A 109 -7.65 4.05 -13.90
N ASP A 110 -6.90 5.05 -14.35
CA ASP A 110 -7.45 6.28 -14.93
C ASP A 110 -8.28 5.98 -16.18
N ASP A 111 -7.74 5.21 -17.13
CA ASP A 111 -8.44 4.83 -18.38
C ASP A 111 -9.76 4.09 -18.08
N ILE A 112 -9.79 3.21 -17.08
CA ILE A 112 -11.00 2.47 -16.68
C ILE A 112 -12.00 3.42 -16.00
N THR A 113 -11.52 4.34 -15.16
CA THR A 113 -12.38 5.33 -14.48
C THR A 113 -13.08 6.25 -15.48
N GLU A 114 -12.37 6.75 -16.49
CA GLU A 114 -12.96 7.52 -17.59
C GLU A 114 -13.99 6.71 -18.39
N GLU A 115 -13.71 5.45 -18.67
CA GLU A 115 -14.66 4.57 -19.36
C GLU A 115 -15.91 4.31 -18.53
N LEU A 116 -15.81 4.13 -17.21
CA LEU A 116 -16.95 3.99 -16.31
C LEU A 116 -17.85 5.21 -16.35
N GLU A 117 -17.27 6.41 -16.35
CA GLU A 117 -18.04 7.65 -16.45
C GLU A 117 -18.82 7.73 -17.77
N SER A 118 -18.22 7.32 -18.89
CA SER A 118 -18.91 7.23 -20.19
C SER A 118 -20.09 6.26 -20.19
N LYS A 119 -20.11 5.29 -19.23
CA LYS A 119 -21.18 4.30 -19.05
C LYS A 119 -22.19 4.67 -17.96
N GLY A 120 -22.11 5.89 -17.44
CA GLY A 120 -23.05 6.42 -16.43
C GLY A 120 -22.69 6.06 -14.99
N ILE A 121 -21.45 5.67 -14.71
CA ILE A 121 -20.95 5.43 -13.34
C ILE A 121 -19.81 6.43 -13.08
N ARG A 122 -20.01 7.33 -12.14
CA ARG A 122 -19.03 8.37 -11.80
C ARG A 122 -18.39 8.10 -10.45
N LEU A 123 -17.06 8.18 -10.41
CA LEU A 123 -16.28 8.15 -9.19
C LEU A 123 -16.05 9.60 -8.73
N LEU A 124 -16.65 9.99 -7.58
CA LEU A 124 -16.57 11.34 -7.05
C LEU A 124 -15.49 11.48 -5.98
N HIS A 125 -14.81 12.63 -6.00
CA HIS A 125 -13.93 13.07 -4.93
C HIS A 125 -14.69 13.91 -3.89
N GLU A 126 -14.10 14.12 -2.72
CA GLU A 126 -14.69 14.88 -1.60
C GLU A 126 -15.03 16.34 -1.95
N THR A 127 -14.43 16.89 -3.00
CA THR A 127 -14.64 18.28 -3.44
C THR A 127 -15.76 18.43 -4.49
N GLU A 128 -16.31 17.34 -5.00
CA GLU A 128 -17.26 17.34 -6.13
C GLU A 128 -18.71 17.07 -5.70
N LEU A 129 -18.96 17.01 -4.42
CA LEU A 129 -20.24 16.63 -3.84
C LEU A 129 -21.28 17.75 -3.91
N ASN A 130 -22.48 17.43 -4.39
CA ASN A 130 -23.63 18.31 -4.26
C ASN A 130 -24.20 18.29 -2.82
N GLU A 131 -25.17 19.17 -2.53
CA GLU A 131 -25.73 19.32 -1.18
C GLU A 131 -26.38 18.04 -0.65
N GLU A 132 -27.11 17.30 -1.49
CA GLU A 132 -27.75 16.03 -1.09
C GLU A 132 -26.71 14.97 -0.72
N GLN A 133 -25.66 14.84 -1.51
CA GLN A 133 -24.55 13.93 -1.26
C GLN A 133 -23.75 14.31 -0.01
N GLN A 134 -23.54 15.59 0.23
CA GLN A 134 -22.91 16.09 1.45
C GLN A 134 -23.73 15.73 2.69
N LEU A 135 -25.06 15.92 2.66
CA LEU A 135 -25.96 15.54 3.75
C LEU A 135 -25.96 14.02 3.98
N PHE A 136 -25.97 13.25 2.89
CA PHE A 136 -25.89 11.79 2.95
C PHE A 136 -24.61 11.34 3.65
N ILE A 137 -23.43 11.85 3.26
CA ILE A 137 -22.15 11.49 3.84
C ILE A 137 -22.07 11.88 5.32
N ARG A 138 -22.54 13.07 5.70
CA ARG A 138 -22.57 13.49 7.11
C ARG A 138 -23.38 12.54 7.98
N ARG A 139 -24.56 12.12 7.48
CA ARG A 139 -25.40 11.12 8.18
C ARG A 139 -24.70 9.77 8.27
N LEU A 140 -24.15 9.27 7.16
CA LEU A 140 -23.41 8.02 7.10
C LEU A 140 -22.26 8.01 8.11
N TYR A 141 -21.50 9.12 8.17
CA TYR A 141 -20.42 9.27 9.13
C TYR A 141 -20.91 9.13 10.58
N LEU A 142 -21.93 9.88 10.95
CA LEU A 142 -22.44 9.86 12.31
C LEU A 142 -23.01 8.49 12.71
N GLU A 143 -23.67 7.79 11.79
CA GLU A 143 -24.32 6.51 12.04
C GLU A 143 -23.34 5.32 12.03
N LYS A 144 -22.29 5.36 11.20
CA LYS A 144 -21.45 4.19 10.91
C LYS A 144 -19.97 4.36 11.20
N LEU A 145 -19.41 5.57 11.07
CA LEU A 145 -17.96 5.77 11.07
C LEU A 145 -17.41 6.51 12.29
N ASN A 146 -18.25 7.25 13.01
CA ASN A 146 -17.82 8.13 14.10
C ASN A 146 -17.00 7.41 15.21
N GLY A 147 -17.27 6.13 15.47
CA GLY A 147 -16.52 5.33 16.45
C GLY A 147 -15.23 4.70 15.92
N SER A 148 -15.07 4.61 14.58
CA SER A 148 -14.00 3.84 13.92
C SER A 148 -12.90 4.71 13.32
N THR A 149 -13.04 6.04 13.35
CA THR A 149 -12.12 7.00 12.71
C THR A 149 -11.30 7.82 13.69
N ASN A 150 -10.91 7.23 14.81
CA ASN A 150 -10.15 7.91 15.86
C ASN A 150 -8.75 8.30 15.36
N PRO A 151 -8.37 9.58 15.39
CA PRO A 151 -7.06 10.00 14.93
C PRO A 151 -5.95 9.61 15.91
N ILE A 152 -4.87 9.10 15.35
CA ILE A 152 -3.64 8.75 16.07
C ILE A 152 -2.63 9.88 15.84
N TRP A 153 -2.34 10.69 16.84
CA TRP A 153 -1.40 11.80 16.72
C TRP A 153 0.03 11.32 16.63
N LEU A 154 0.75 11.70 15.56
CA LEU A 154 2.16 11.30 15.38
C LEU A 154 3.10 11.82 16.47
N SER A 155 2.72 12.88 17.18
CA SER A 155 3.46 13.39 18.34
C SER A 155 3.35 12.47 19.57
N GLN A 156 2.32 11.65 19.66
CA GLN A 156 2.04 10.77 20.81
C GLN A 156 2.48 9.33 20.58
N VAL A 157 2.68 8.92 19.33
CA VAL A 157 3.04 7.55 18.96
C VAL A 157 4.53 7.43 18.74
N LYS A 158 5.16 6.46 19.39
CA LYS A 158 6.57 6.12 19.19
C LYS A 158 6.77 5.25 17.95
N GLU A 159 5.84 4.32 17.71
CA GLU A 159 5.91 3.33 16.64
C GLU A 159 4.52 3.03 16.08
N ILE A 160 4.36 3.05 14.76
CA ILE A 160 3.09 2.78 14.07
C ILE A 160 2.86 1.27 13.94
N GLY A 161 3.89 0.47 13.91
CA GLY A 161 3.84 -1.00 13.72
C GLY A 161 2.98 -1.77 14.73
N ALA A 162 2.68 -1.17 15.89
CA ALA A 162 1.81 -1.77 16.91
C ALA A 162 0.30 -1.60 16.63
N THR A 163 -0.09 -0.80 15.65
CA THR A 163 -1.48 -0.36 15.45
C THR A 163 -2.33 -1.23 14.52
N GLY A 164 -1.82 -2.37 14.03
CA GLY A 164 -2.62 -3.31 13.22
C GLY A 164 -1.89 -3.92 12.03
N ASP A 165 -2.53 -4.88 11.38
CA ASP A 165 -2.04 -5.60 10.20
C ASP A 165 -2.41 -4.83 8.92
N ASP A 166 -1.46 -4.74 7.98
CA ASP A 166 -1.63 -4.44 6.54
C ASP A 166 -2.79 -3.48 6.15
N GLY A 167 -3.09 -2.50 6.98
CA GLY A 167 -4.16 -1.54 6.75
C GLY A 167 -3.74 -0.38 5.85
N ILE A 168 -4.75 0.25 5.25
CA ILE A 168 -4.60 1.57 4.63
C ILE A 168 -4.77 2.62 5.72
N PHE A 169 -3.98 3.66 5.64
CA PHE A 169 -4.04 4.81 6.52
C PHE A 169 -4.19 6.10 5.71
N LEU A 170 -4.90 7.04 6.27
CA LEU A 170 -4.81 8.44 5.87
C LEU A 170 -3.82 9.16 6.79
N ALA A 171 -2.78 9.71 6.20
CA ALA A 171 -1.85 10.62 6.86
C ALA A 171 -2.35 12.04 6.71
N ILE A 172 -2.65 12.68 7.82
CA ILE A 172 -3.33 13.97 7.86
C ILE A 172 -2.35 15.03 8.35
N LYS A 173 -2.29 16.12 7.60
CA LYS A 173 -1.66 17.37 8.00
C LYS A 173 -2.78 18.33 8.35
N ARG A 174 -2.92 18.66 9.64
CA ARG A 174 -3.87 19.62 10.16
C ARG A 174 -3.16 20.94 10.38
N MET A 175 -3.70 22.01 9.81
CA MET A 175 -3.20 23.37 9.95
C MET A 175 -4.26 24.23 10.67
N GLU A 176 -3.99 24.58 11.91
CA GLU A 176 -4.89 25.35 12.76
C GLU A 176 -4.45 26.82 12.82
N TRP A 177 -5.34 27.72 12.44
CA TRP A 177 -5.12 29.15 12.38
C TRP A 177 -5.65 29.81 13.66
N HIS A 178 -4.80 30.60 14.31
CA HIS A 178 -5.14 31.41 15.47
C HIS A 178 -5.00 32.89 15.11
N GLU A 179 -5.92 33.73 15.57
CA GLU A 179 -5.95 35.16 15.22
C GLU A 179 -4.69 35.94 15.66
N ASP A 180 -4.05 35.49 16.74
CA ASP A 180 -2.85 36.08 17.32
C ASP A 180 -1.55 35.60 16.68
N LYS A 181 -1.59 34.66 15.72
CA LYS A 181 -0.39 34.04 15.14
C LYS A 181 -0.28 34.26 13.64
N LYS A 182 0.93 34.62 13.21
CA LYS A 182 1.25 34.80 11.78
C LYS A 182 1.36 33.48 10.98
N LYS A 183 1.48 32.34 11.66
CA LYS A 183 1.61 31.03 11.03
C LYS A 183 0.67 30.04 11.71
N PRO A 184 0.10 29.08 10.95
CA PRO A 184 -0.72 28.05 11.55
C PRO A 184 0.10 27.14 12.44
N LYS A 185 -0.55 26.59 13.46
CA LYS A 185 -0.04 25.41 14.15
C LYS A 185 -0.23 24.19 13.25
N VAL A 186 0.84 23.44 13.00
CA VAL A 186 0.80 22.24 12.16
C VAL A 186 0.92 21.01 13.01
N ASP A 187 -0.08 20.17 12.99
CA ASP A 187 -0.11 18.87 13.65
C ASP A 187 -0.28 17.76 12.59
N TYR A 188 0.21 16.55 12.91
CA TYR A 188 0.11 15.39 12.04
C TYR A 188 -0.59 14.25 12.76
N ALA A 189 -1.53 13.61 12.08
CA ALA A 189 -2.25 12.47 12.60
C ALA A 189 -2.40 11.37 11.56
N LEU A 190 -2.73 10.16 11.99
CA LEU A 190 -3.10 9.04 11.15
C LEU A 190 -4.51 8.62 11.48
N ILE A 191 -5.28 8.23 10.46
CA ILE A 191 -6.54 7.53 10.62
C ILE A 191 -6.42 6.19 9.90
N ALA A 192 -6.62 5.09 10.63
CA ALA A 192 -6.73 3.77 10.02
C ALA A 192 -8.05 3.69 9.24
N MET A 193 -8.01 3.15 8.03
CA MET A 193 -9.20 3.03 7.19
C MET A 193 -10.17 1.98 7.78
N PRO A 194 -11.41 2.35 8.10
CA PRO A 194 -12.41 1.43 8.64
C PRO A 194 -13.15 0.67 7.53
N ASP A 195 -12.42 0.03 6.63
CA ASP A 195 -12.96 -0.69 5.47
C ASP A 195 -13.87 -1.87 5.85
N LYS A 196 -13.71 -2.42 7.05
CA LYS A 196 -14.55 -3.50 7.57
C LYS A 196 -16.00 -3.07 7.84
N GLU A 197 -16.22 -1.78 8.07
CA GLU A 197 -17.54 -1.23 8.43
C GLU A 197 -18.44 -1.05 7.19
N LEU A 198 -17.88 -0.53 6.09
CA LEU A 198 -18.62 -0.14 4.91
C LEU A 198 -18.05 -0.70 3.59
N GLY A 199 -16.91 -1.42 3.64
CA GLY A 199 -16.13 -1.71 2.44
C GLY A 199 -15.40 -0.47 1.92
N ARG A 200 -14.81 -0.60 0.73
CA ARG A 200 -13.98 0.48 0.13
C ARG A 200 -14.78 1.50 -0.68
N PHE A 201 -15.98 1.14 -1.11
CA PHE A 201 -16.80 1.96 -2.01
C PHE A 201 -18.13 2.30 -1.36
N VAL A 202 -18.49 3.55 -1.40
CA VAL A 202 -19.76 4.08 -0.90
C VAL A 202 -20.59 4.56 -2.09
N ARG A 203 -21.78 3.98 -2.27
CA ARG A 203 -22.73 4.46 -3.27
C ARG A 203 -23.44 5.69 -2.74
N LEU A 204 -23.38 6.76 -3.49
CA LEU A 204 -24.00 8.07 -3.19
C LEU A 204 -25.35 8.21 -3.87
N PRO A 205 -26.19 9.19 -3.45
CA PRO A 205 -27.36 9.61 -4.21
C PRO A 205 -27.00 9.94 -5.66
N LYS A 206 -27.87 9.51 -6.59
CA LYS A 206 -27.69 9.79 -8.01
C LYS A 206 -27.75 11.28 -8.29
N SER A 207 -26.97 11.73 -9.25
CA SER A 207 -27.07 13.09 -9.80
C SER A 207 -26.81 13.05 -11.30
N ASP A 208 -27.43 13.97 -12.03
CA ASP A 208 -27.27 14.09 -13.49
C ASP A 208 -27.54 12.80 -14.26
N GLY A 209 -28.41 11.91 -13.72
CA GLY A 209 -28.72 10.62 -14.32
C GLY A 209 -27.63 9.55 -14.12
N MET A 210 -26.56 9.85 -13.37
CA MET A 210 -25.43 8.95 -13.15
C MET A 210 -25.49 8.24 -11.80
N GLU A 211 -24.99 7.03 -11.76
CA GLU A 211 -24.65 6.33 -10.51
C GLU A 211 -23.34 6.94 -9.96
N ASN A 212 -23.40 7.46 -8.73
CA ASN A 212 -22.25 8.07 -8.10
C ASN A 212 -21.66 7.12 -7.04
N ILE A 213 -20.37 6.92 -7.11
CA ILE A 213 -19.60 6.07 -6.18
C ILE A 213 -18.46 6.93 -5.62
N MET A 214 -18.07 6.66 -4.39
CA MET A 214 -16.97 7.36 -3.74
C MET A 214 -16.10 6.37 -2.96
N TYR A 215 -14.79 6.55 -3.01
CA TYR A 215 -13.90 5.81 -2.12
C TYR A 215 -14.15 6.19 -0.65
N LEU A 216 -14.08 5.23 0.24
CA LEU A 216 -14.18 5.47 1.69
C LEU A 216 -13.11 6.47 2.18
N ASP A 217 -11.94 6.48 1.53
CA ASP A 217 -10.88 7.48 1.74
C ASP A 217 -11.41 8.91 1.62
N ASP A 218 -12.17 9.19 0.56
CA ASP A 218 -12.71 10.52 0.30
C ASP A 218 -13.91 10.84 1.18
N VAL A 219 -14.70 9.84 1.56
CA VAL A 219 -15.72 10.01 2.61
C VAL A 219 -15.07 10.52 3.89
N ILE A 220 -13.94 9.91 4.31
CA ILE A 220 -13.23 10.34 5.50
C ILE A 220 -12.57 11.71 5.30
N ARG A 221 -11.99 11.98 4.12
CA ARG A 221 -11.44 13.31 3.79
C ARG A 221 -12.50 14.41 3.94
N TYR A 222 -13.70 14.17 3.43
CA TYR A 222 -14.83 15.10 3.59
C TYR A 222 -15.21 15.30 5.07
N CYS A 223 -15.13 14.26 5.88
CA CYS A 223 -15.51 14.27 7.29
C CYS A 223 -14.41 14.77 8.25
N LEU A 224 -13.20 15.09 7.77
CA LEU A 224 -12.10 15.57 8.63
C LEU A 224 -12.48 16.71 9.58
N PRO A 225 -13.27 17.75 9.16
CA PRO A 225 -13.74 18.79 10.08
C PRO A 225 -14.65 18.26 11.21
N MET A 226 -15.32 17.13 11.00
CA MET A 226 -16.17 16.48 12.00
C MET A 226 -15.37 15.56 12.91
N ILE A 227 -14.28 14.96 12.40
CA ILE A 227 -13.37 14.08 13.15
C ILE A 227 -12.50 14.90 14.11
N PHE A 228 -11.97 16.02 13.64
CA PHE A 228 -11.09 16.89 14.42
C PHE A 228 -11.89 18.04 15.02
N ILE A 229 -12.64 17.76 16.07
CA ILE A 229 -13.36 18.80 16.83
C ILE A 229 -12.34 19.65 17.57
N GLY A 230 -12.33 20.96 17.36
CA GLY A 230 -11.39 21.88 18.02
C GLY A 230 -11.82 23.33 17.90
N GLU A 231 -11.24 24.18 18.75
CA GLU A 231 -11.41 25.63 18.66
C GLU A 231 -10.51 26.17 17.53
N GLY A 232 -11.07 27.00 16.65
CA GLY A 232 -10.35 27.67 15.58
C GLY A 232 -10.64 27.16 14.16
N LYS A 233 -10.19 27.92 13.17
CA LYS A 233 -10.28 27.54 11.76
C LYS A 233 -9.13 26.59 11.41
N ALA A 234 -9.44 25.33 11.14
CA ALA A 234 -8.46 24.34 10.69
C ALA A 234 -8.69 23.97 9.22
N THR A 235 -7.60 23.79 8.49
CA THR A 235 -7.57 23.19 7.15
C THR A 235 -6.84 21.86 7.20
N TYR A 236 -7.19 20.97 6.29
CA TYR A 236 -6.71 19.59 6.29
C TYR A 236 -6.19 19.21 4.91
N GLU A 237 -5.04 18.52 4.91
CA GLU A 237 -4.54 17.77 3.76
C GLU A 237 -4.44 16.32 4.20
N ALA A 238 -4.90 15.37 3.37
CA ALA A 238 -4.91 13.96 3.73
C ALA A 238 -4.41 13.09 2.56
N TYR A 239 -3.46 12.23 2.85
CA TYR A 239 -2.73 11.41 1.90
C TYR A 239 -2.83 9.94 2.30
N SER A 240 -3.18 9.07 1.36
CA SER A 240 -3.22 7.65 1.65
C SER A 240 -1.82 7.04 1.67
N PHE A 241 -1.61 6.10 2.56
CA PHE A 241 -0.45 5.22 2.52
C PHE A 241 -0.81 3.84 3.05
N LYS A 242 -0.05 2.86 2.61
CA LYS A 242 -0.14 1.49 3.06
C LYS A 242 1.25 0.97 3.36
N PHE A 243 1.40 0.18 4.41
CA PHE A 243 2.61 -0.60 4.64
C PHE A 243 2.27 -2.08 4.75
N THR A 244 3.19 -2.90 4.26
CA THR A 244 3.10 -4.36 4.30
C THR A 244 4.17 -4.88 5.24
N LYS A 245 3.80 -5.77 6.16
CA LYS A 245 4.70 -6.41 7.10
C LYS A 245 5.14 -7.79 6.60
N ASP A 246 6.27 -8.27 7.12
CA ASP A 246 6.72 -9.65 6.92
C ASP A 246 5.70 -10.63 7.50
N ALA A 247 5.25 -11.59 6.70
CA ALA A 247 4.28 -12.60 7.10
C ALA A 247 4.94 -13.86 7.68
N GLU A 248 6.25 -14.08 7.45
CA GLU A 248 6.92 -15.27 7.91
C GLU A 248 7.23 -15.18 9.41
N MET A 249 6.80 -16.20 10.13
CA MET A 249 7.26 -16.43 11.50
C MET A 249 8.74 -16.81 11.42
N GLU A 250 9.63 -16.06 12.03
CA GLU A 250 10.91 -16.60 12.44
C GLU A 250 10.63 -17.77 13.39
N MET A 251 10.76 -18.98 12.86
CA MET A 251 10.94 -20.16 13.72
C MET A 251 12.31 -19.99 14.36
N ASP A 252 12.29 -19.44 15.56
CA ASP A 252 13.47 -19.44 16.43
C ASP A 252 13.98 -20.87 16.54
N ASN A 253 15.18 -21.13 16.03
CA ASN A 253 15.88 -22.41 16.12
C ASN A 253 16.30 -22.74 17.57
N ASP A 254 15.67 -22.12 18.53
CA ASP A 254 15.86 -22.43 19.95
C ASP A 254 15.18 -23.76 20.27
N LEU A 255 15.95 -24.82 20.13
CA LEU A 255 15.55 -26.23 20.37
C LEU A 255 15.01 -26.48 21.80
N ASN A 256 15.21 -25.50 22.71
CA ASN A 256 14.84 -25.64 24.12
C ASN A 256 13.49 -24.97 24.50
N SER A 257 12.86 -24.25 23.59
CA SER A 257 11.57 -23.64 23.87
C SER A 257 10.41 -24.57 23.51
N GLY A 258 9.43 -24.72 24.42
CA GLY A 258 8.25 -25.56 24.21
C GLY A 258 7.39 -25.04 23.04
N VAL A 259 6.67 -25.94 22.36
CA VAL A 259 5.83 -25.63 21.17
C VAL A 259 4.86 -24.47 21.44
N MET A 260 4.25 -24.39 22.62
CA MET A 260 3.35 -23.31 23.00
C MET A 260 4.05 -21.95 23.09
N GLN A 261 5.29 -21.91 23.61
CA GLN A 261 6.08 -20.67 23.66
C GLN A 261 6.52 -20.23 22.28
N LYS A 262 6.83 -21.17 21.37
CA LYS A 262 7.15 -20.89 19.95
C LYS A 262 5.96 -20.29 19.22
N VAL A 263 4.76 -20.85 19.41
CA VAL A 263 3.52 -20.32 18.82
C VAL A 263 3.19 -18.93 19.37
N ALA A 264 3.34 -18.73 20.70
CA ALA A 264 3.09 -17.42 21.32
C ALA A 264 4.10 -16.35 20.86
N LYS A 265 5.40 -16.69 20.75
CA LYS A 265 6.43 -15.81 20.18
C LYS A 265 6.15 -15.51 18.70
N GLY A 266 5.81 -16.52 17.91
CA GLY A 266 5.48 -16.35 16.51
C GLY A 266 4.24 -15.47 16.25
N VAL A 267 3.20 -15.57 17.08
CA VAL A 267 2.03 -14.67 17.02
C VAL A 267 2.42 -13.26 17.44
N LYS A 268 3.32 -13.10 18.42
CA LYS A 268 3.82 -11.79 18.85
C LYS A 268 4.73 -11.15 17.77
N SER A 269 5.61 -11.94 17.11
CA SER A 269 6.45 -11.45 16.02
C SER A 269 5.65 -11.08 14.78
N ARG A 270 4.55 -11.79 14.46
CA ARG A 270 3.60 -11.40 13.40
C ARG A 270 2.98 -10.01 13.66
N LYS A 271 2.61 -9.72 14.91
CA LYS A 271 2.07 -8.41 15.28
C LYS A 271 3.12 -7.28 15.26
N SER A 272 4.40 -7.63 15.44
CA SER A 272 5.54 -6.71 15.47
C SER A 272 6.45 -6.84 14.25
N GLY A 273 6.02 -7.51 13.16
CA GLY A 273 6.79 -7.71 11.95
C GLY A 273 7.31 -6.38 11.40
N GLU A 274 8.57 -6.36 10.95
CA GLU A 274 9.16 -5.17 10.35
C GLU A 274 8.45 -4.85 9.03
N PRO A 275 8.14 -3.58 8.75
CA PRO A 275 7.60 -3.18 7.45
C PRO A 275 8.61 -3.48 6.35
N ILE A 276 8.15 -4.13 5.28
CA ILE A 276 8.98 -4.49 4.13
C ILE A 276 8.66 -3.66 2.89
N ARG A 277 7.50 -3.01 2.87
CA ARG A 277 7.06 -2.16 1.78
C ARG A 277 6.17 -1.05 2.33
N VAL A 278 6.37 0.17 1.83
CA VAL A 278 5.45 1.29 2.01
C VAL A 278 5.08 1.82 0.64
N ILE A 279 3.78 1.93 0.38
CA ILE A 279 3.24 2.66 -0.76
C ILE A 279 2.56 3.90 -0.21
N TYR A 280 2.77 5.03 -0.84
CA TYR A 280 2.21 6.31 -0.40
C TYR A 280 1.76 7.16 -1.58
N ASP A 281 0.77 7.99 -1.37
CA ASP A 281 0.31 9.01 -2.31
C ASP A 281 1.48 9.95 -2.67
N ASP A 282 1.82 10.04 -3.94
CA ASP A 282 2.99 10.79 -4.44
C ASP A 282 2.89 12.30 -4.18
N SER A 283 1.68 12.82 -3.97
CA SER A 283 1.43 14.20 -3.56
C SER A 283 1.74 14.48 -2.08
N MET A 284 2.04 13.43 -1.28
CA MET A 284 2.35 13.56 0.14
C MET A 284 3.62 14.42 0.37
N PRO A 285 3.55 15.45 1.25
CA PRO A 285 4.72 16.25 1.58
C PRO A 285 5.87 15.40 2.15
N LYS A 286 7.08 15.65 1.66
CA LYS A 286 8.30 14.92 2.08
C LYS A 286 8.53 14.94 3.60
N GLU A 287 8.13 15.99 4.27
CA GLU A 287 8.25 16.10 5.73
C GLU A 287 7.32 15.11 6.43
N LEU A 288 6.07 14.99 5.98
CA LEU A 288 5.11 14.04 6.53
C LEU A 288 5.57 12.60 6.28
N LEU A 289 6.01 12.30 5.04
CA LEU A 289 6.56 10.99 4.69
C LEU A 289 7.73 10.61 5.60
N LYS A 290 8.71 11.51 5.82
CA LYS A 290 9.85 11.26 6.72
C LYS A 290 9.40 10.96 8.15
N ARG A 291 8.39 11.66 8.66
CA ARG A 291 7.85 11.41 10.00
C ARG A 291 7.21 10.02 10.11
N ILE A 292 6.46 9.61 9.08
CA ILE A 292 5.84 8.28 9.00
C ILE A 292 6.93 7.21 8.96
N MET A 293 7.94 7.35 8.06
CA MET A 293 9.03 6.39 7.94
C MET A 293 9.79 6.22 9.26
N SER A 294 10.09 7.33 9.94
CA SER A 294 10.72 7.28 11.26
C SER A 294 9.88 6.53 12.31
N ARG A 295 8.56 6.59 12.22
CA ARG A 295 7.64 5.86 13.14
C ARG A 295 7.41 4.41 12.74
N LEU A 296 7.71 4.06 11.49
CA LEU A 296 7.70 2.68 10.98
C LEU A 296 9.06 1.98 11.15
N ASN A 297 10.08 2.68 11.67
CA ASN A 297 11.47 2.21 11.77
C ASN A 297 12.06 1.76 10.42
N ILE A 298 11.69 2.43 9.33
CA ILE A 298 12.20 2.14 7.99
C ILE A 298 13.42 3.01 7.71
N ASP A 299 14.58 2.37 7.57
CA ASP A 299 15.86 3.05 7.33
C ASP A 299 16.26 3.07 5.84
N THR A 300 15.66 2.20 5.01
CA THR A 300 16.06 2.03 3.60
C THR A 300 15.00 2.57 2.65
N LEU A 301 15.42 3.38 1.66
CA LEU A 301 14.55 3.95 0.64
C LEU A 301 14.04 2.90 -0.38
N ASP A 302 14.66 1.73 -0.44
CA ASP A 302 14.37 0.71 -1.45
C ASP A 302 13.01 0.01 -1.27
N THR A 303 12.40 0.17 -0.08
CA THR A 303 11.08 -0.40 0.23
C THR A 303 9.95 0.62 0.12
N ILE A 304 10.25 1.86 -0.28
CA ILE A 304 9.29 2.95 -0.35
C ILE A 304 8.95 3.23 -1.80
N VAL A 305 7.67 3.10 -2.15
CA VAL A 305 7.15 3.27 -3.52
C VAL A 305 6.10 4.37 -3.54
N SER A 306 6.23 5.32 -4.45
CA SER A 306 5.16 6.27 -4.73
C SER A 306 4.04 5.58 -5.51
N GLY A 307 2.81 5.90 -5.19
CA GLY A 307 1.60 5.42 -5.86
C GLY A 307 0.63 6.56 -6.09
N GLY A 308 -0.56 6.24 -6.58
CA GLY A 308 -1.64 7.19 -6.77
C GLY A 308 -2.31 7.61 -5.47
N ARG A 309 -3.43 8.32 -5.61
CA ARG A 309 -4.25 8.83 -4.51
C ARG A 309 -4.83 7.73 -3.62
N TYR A 310 -5.15 6.57 -4.21
CA TYR A 310 -5.76 5.44 -3.52
C TYR A 310 -4.79 4.27 -3.47
N GLN A 311 -4.83 3.54 -2.37
CA GLN A 311 -4.01 2.36 -2.16
C GLN A 311 -4.89 1.11 -2.04
N ASN A 312 -4.28 -0.08 -2.29
CA ASN A 312 -4.94 -1.37 -2.07
C ASN A 312 -6.14 -1.63 -2.99
N HIS A 313 -5.89 -1.75 -4.29
CA HIS A 313 -6.93 -1.95 -5.31
C HIS A 313 -7.51 -3.38 -5.35
N LYS A 314 -7.12 -4.29 -4.42
CA LYS A 314 -7.70 -5.65 -4.35
C LYS A 314 -9.22 -5.64 -4.23
N ASP A 315 -9.78 -4.57 -3.66
CA ASP A 315 -11.24 -4.43 -3.46
C ASP A 315 -12.00 -4.18 -4.78
N LEU A 316 -11.29 -3.99 -5.91
CA LEU A 316 -11.88 -3.97 -7.26
C LEU A 316 -12.28 -5.37 -7.76
N MET A 317 -11.92 -6.45 -7.04
CA MET A 317 -12.33 -7.83 -7.36
C MET A 317 -13.73 -8.18 -6.83
N ALA A 318 -14.31 -7.36 -5.96
CA ALA A 318 -15.57 -7.65 -5.26
C ALA A 318 -16.82 -7.38 -6.11
#